data_becf3d401ad70011fbf5b293d00dac62
#
_entry.id   becf3d401ad70011fbf5b293d00dac62
#
_cell.length_a   1.000
_cell.length_b   1.000
_cell.length_c   1.000
_cell.angle_alpha   90.00
_cell.angle_beta   90.00
_cell.angle_gamma   90.00
#
_symmetry.space_group_name_H-M   'P 1'
#
loop_
_entity.id
_entity.type
_entity.pdbx_description
1 polymer ?
#
loop_
_entity_poly.entity_id
_entity_poly.type
_entity_poly.pdbx_seq_one_letter_code
_entity_poly.pdbx_strand_id
1 'polypeptide(L)'
;MQTIWLTGAEWLAVLRIGLGLWWLESWRHKDKKGWFERGTGIAWAAAVAAKHRWNFVQGGFSAVVAPRPKVMAYVVVCAELAVGLGLVAGLLTPIALAGGIVLNLLYLVLMIHDWAEQGQNAMMILASVVLLFAMGWQTWSLDSLWGLFL
;
A
#
# COMPACT_ATOMS: atom_id res chain seq x y z
N MET A 1 12.19 38.38 -9.10
CA MET A 1 11.75 37.19 -9.84
C MET A 1 11.54 36.08 -8.80
N GLN A 2 10.32 35.83 -8.36
CA GLN A 2 10.05 34.68 -7.45
C GLN A 2 10.26 33.42 -8.27
N THR A 3 11.10 32.53 -7.78
CA THR A 3 11.33 31.23 -8.38
C THR A 3 10.05 30.39 -8.25
N ILE A 4 9.48 29.97 -9.38
CA ILE A 4 8.25 29.15 -9.49
C ILE A 4 8.54 27.66 -9.13
N TRP A 5 9.70 27.37 -8.54
CA TRP A 5 10.08 26.00 -8.25
C TRP A 5 9.61 25.59 -6.85
N LEU A 6 9.01 24.40 -6.77
CA LEU A 6 8.62 23.79 -5.50
C LEU A 6 9.87 23.58 -4.61
N THR A 7 9.69 23.76 -3.32
CA THR A 7 10.68 23.41 -2.30
C THR A 7 10.84 21.89 -2.18
N GLY A 8 11.90 21.43 -1.53
CA GLY A 8 12.07 19.99 -1.27
C GLY A 8 10.91 19.37 -0.48
N ALA A 9 10.35 20.10 0.49
CA ALA A 9 9.20 19.66 1.27
C ALA A 9 7.92 19.53 0.42
N GLU A 10 7.71 20.44 -0.52
CA GLU A 10 6.57 20.37 -1.46
C GLU A 10 6.73 19.21 -2.44
N TRP A 11 7.94 18.91 -2.91
CA TRP A 11 8.19 17.71 -3.71
C TRP A 11 7.90 16.41 -2.96
N LEU A 12 8.23 16.35 -1.65
CA LEU A 12 7.85 15.22 -0.81
C LEU A 12 6.32 15.10 -0.67
N ALA A 13 5.60 16.22 -0.55
CA ALA A 13 4.14 16.21 -0.55
C ALA A 13 3.56 15.71 -1.88
N VAL A 14 4.12 16.13 -3.02
CA VAL A 14 3.74 15.61 -4.35
C VAL A 14 3.97 14.11 -4.45
N LEU A 15 5.13 13.62 -4.00
CA LEU A 15 5.44 12.17 -4.00
C LEU A 15 4.45 11.39 -3.12
N ARG A 16 4.13 11.89 -1.93
CA ARG A 16 3.15 11.30 -1.02
C ARG A 16 1.76 11.20 -1.67
N ILE A 17 1.28 12.31 -2.25
CA ILE A 17 -0.01 12.36 -2.94
C ILE A 17 -0.02 11.38 -4.12
N GLY A 18 1.03 11.37 -4.94
CA GLY A 18 1.16 10.44 -6.06
C GLY A 18 1.12 8.97 -5.62
N LEU A 19 1.82 8.64 -4.54
CA LEU A 19 1.78 7.30 -3.95
C LEU A 19 0.38 6.94 -3.44
N GLY A 20 -0.31 7.89 -2.80
CA GLY A 20 -1.69 7.70 -2.35
C GLY A 20 -2.68 7.49 -3.51
N LEU A 21 -2.53 8.27 -4.59
CA LEU A 21 -3.33 8.10 -5.80
C LEU A 21 -3.12 6.73 -6.44
N TRP A 22 -1.88 6.21 -6.42
CA TRP A 22 -1.60 4.85 -6.91
C TRP A 22 -2.35 3.78 -6.10
N TRP A 23 -2.39 3.89 -4.76
CA TRP A 23 -3.16 2.99 -3.91
C TRP A 23 -4.67 3.08 -4.20
N LEU A 24 -5.22 4.28 -4.39
CA LEU A 24 -6.62 4.47 -4.75
C LEU A 24 -6.94 3.88 -6.12
N GLU A 25 -6.02 3.99 -7.08
CA GLU A 25 -6.17 3.39 -8.41
C GLU A 25 -6.14 1.86 -8.34
N SER A 26 -5.22 1.27 -7.57
CA SER A 26 -5.20 -0.16 -7.30
C SER A 26 -6.52 -0.62 -6.66
N TRP A 27 -7.01 0.13 -5.67
CA TRP A 27 -8.31 -0.13 -5.06
C TRP A 27 -9.47 0.00 -6.06
N ARG A 28 -9.46 1.02 -6.92
CA ARG A 28 -10.52 1.29 -7.90
C ARG A 28 -10.67 0.15 -8.91
N HIS A 29 -9.57 -0.40 -9.38
CA HIS A 29 -9.56 -1.47 -10.39
C HIS A 29 -10.00 -2.85 -9.90
N LYS A 30 -10.09 -3.06 -8.58
CA LYS A 30 -10.56 -4.34 -8.06
C LYS A 30 -12.05 -4.56 -8.35
N ASP A 31 -12.42 -5.75 -8.79
CA ASP A 31 -13.82 -6.21 -8.83
C ASP A 31 -14.35 -6.41 -7.39
N LYS A 32 -14.88 -5.33 -6.79
CA LYS A 32 -15.39 -5.35 -5.40
C LYS A 32 -16.39 -6.47 -5.16
N LYS A 33 -17.29 -6.72 -6.13
CA LYS A 33 -18.29 -7.77 -6.01
C LYS A 33 -17.63 -9.16 -5.94
N GLY A 34 -16.71 -9.44 -6.84
CA GLY A 34 -15.95 -10.69 -6.82
C GLY A 34 -15.11 -10.85 -5.55
N TRP A 35 -14.44 -9.78 -5.12
CA TRP A 35 -13.61 -9.80 -3.91
C TRP A 35 -14.43 -10.04 -2.65
N PHE A 36 -15.53 -9.30 -2.44
CA PHE A 36 -16.29 -9.35 -1.19
C PHE A 36 -17.24 -10.54 -1.11
N GLU A 37 -17.97 -10.85 -2.19
CA GLU A 37 -18.95 -11.94 -2.17
C GLU A 37 -18.31 -13.31 -2.33
N ARG A 38 -17.28 -13.42 -3.17
CA ARG A 38 -16.67 -14.70 -3.56
C ARG A 38 -15.22 -14.87 -3.07
N GLY A 39 -14.56 -13.80 -2.64
CA GLY A 39 -13.14 -13.83 -2.24
C GLY A 39 -12.18 -14.14 -3.39
N THR A 40 -12.54 -13.76 -4.63
CA THR A 40 -11.80 -14.17 -5.84
C THR A 40 -10.34 -13.76 -5.84
N GLY A 41 -10.01 -12.53 -5.38
CA GLY A 41 -8.63 -12.06 -5.29
C GLY A 41 -7.80 -12.87 -4.29
N ILE A 42 -8.40 -13.24 -3.15
CA ILE A 42 -7.72 -14.07 -2.14
C ILE A 42 -7.59 -15.51 -2.61
N ALA A 43 -8.59 -16.06 -3.31
CA ALA A 43 -8.50 -17.39 -3.90
C ALA A 43 -7.39 -17.47 -4.96
N TRP A 44 -7.25 -16.44 -5.79
CA TRP A 44 -6.14 -16.33 -6.73
C TRP A 44 -4.78 -16.24 -5.99
N ALA A 45 -4.67 -15.38 -4.98
CA ALA A 45 -3.45 -15.25 -4.17
C ALA A 45 -3.08 -16.58 -3.46
N ALA A 46 -4.08 -17.32 -2.98
CA ALA A 46 -3.87 -18.64 -2.40
C ALA A 46 -3.33 -19.66 -3.43
N ALA A 47 -3.84 -19.62 -4.67
CA ALA A 47 -3.32 -20.47 -5.75
C ALA A 47 -1.88 -20.12 -6.14
N VAL A 48 -1.49 -18.84 -6.11
CA VAL A 48 -0.10 -18.39 -6.29
C VAL A 48 0.77 -18.87 -5.13
N ALA A 49 0.34 -18.66 -3.89
CA ALA A 49 1.05 -19.06 -2.68
C ALA A 49 1.28 -20.57 -2.62
N ALA A 50 0.32 -21.38 -3.06
CA ALA A 50 0.44 -22.86 -3.08
C ALA A 50 1.59 -23.36 -3.99
N LYS A 51 2.00 -22.57 -4.99
CA LYS A 51 3.11 -22.87 -5.90
C LYS A 51 4.40 -22.13 -5.51
N HIS A 52 4.41 -21.42 -4.37
CA HIS A 52 5.53 -20.61 -3.96
C HIS A 52 6.75 -21.48 -3.62
N ARG A 53 7.98 -21.02 -3.95
CA ARG A 53 9.22 -21.77 -3.67
C ARG A 53 9.55 -21.91 -2.18
N TRP A 54 8.97 -21.08 -1.32
CA TRP A 54 9.22 -21.09 0.11
C TRP A 54 8.06 -21.75 0.87
N ASN A 55 8.34 -22.87 1.55
CA ASN A 55 7.33 -23.62 2.30
C ASN A 55 6.64 -22.80 3.39
N PHE A 56 7.34 -21.84 4.01
CA PHE A 56 6.73 -20.98 5.03
C PHE A 56 5.64 -20.05 4.44
N VAL A 57 5.80 -19.62 3.18
CA VAL A 57 4.76 -18.82 2.48
C VAL A 57 3.55 -19.72 2.18
N GLN A 58 3.78 -20.93 1.67
CA GLN A 58 2.70 -21.89 1.43
C GLN A 58 1.95 -22.18 2.71
N GLY A 59 2.66 -22.55 3.80
CA GLY A 59 2.09 -22.88 5.10
C GLY A 59 1.36 -21.72 5.75
N GLY A 60 1.97 -20.54 5.78
CA GLY A 60 1.37 -19.33 6.33
C GLY A 60 0.09 -18.93 5.60
N PHE A 61 0.12 -18.95 4.27
CA PHE A 61 -1.03 -18.60 3.44
C PHE A 61 -2.18 -19.60 3.61
N SER A 62 -1.87 -20.91 3.62
CA SER A 62 -2.87 -21.97 3.80
C SER A 62 -3.49 -21.97 5.21
N ALA A 63 -2.72 -21.62 6.23
CA ALA A 63 -3.19 -21.62 7.62
C ALA A 63 -4.00 -20.36 7.98
N VAL A 64 -3.60 -19.20 7.46
CA VAL A 64 -4.16 -17.90 7.90
C VAL A 64 -5.12 -17.31 6.88
N VAL A 65 -4.75 -17.31 5.61
CA VAL A 65 -5.46 -16.56 4.56
C VAL A 65 -6.52 -17.41 3.87
N ALA A 66 -6.15 -18.60 3.41
CA ALA A 66 -7.04 -19.47 2.65
C ALA A 66 -8.32 -19.89 3.38
N PRO A 67 -8.35 -20.11 4.71
CA PRO A 67 -9.58 -20.49 5.41
C PRO A 67 -10.63 -19.38 5.50
N ARG A 68 -10.23 -18.11 5.29
CA ARG A 68 -11.11 -16.95 5.47
C ARG A 68 -11.04 -15.96 4.30
N PRO A 69 -11.27 -16.39 3.05
CA PRO A 69 -10.98 -15.59 1.87
C PRO A 69 -11.79 -14.29 1.83
N LYS A 70 -13.04 -14.29 2.27
CA LYS A 70 -13.87 -13.07 2.31
C LYS A 70 -13.35 -12.07 3.35
N VAL A 71 -13.03 -12.54 4.55
CA VAL A 71 -12.49 -11.66 5.61
C VAL A 71 -11.17 -11.04 5.17
N MET A 72 -10.27 -11.84 4.60
CA MET A 72 -9.00 -11.33 4.08
C MET A 72 -9.20 -10.37 2.90
N ALA A 73 -10.20 -10.59 2.05
CA ALA A 73 -10.56 -9.66 0.98
C ALA A 73 -10.98 -8.30 1.55
N TYR A 74 -11.83 -8.27 2.56
CA TYR A 74 -12.20 -7.03 3.25
C TYR A 74 -10.99 -6.34 3.87
N VAL A 75 -10.14 -7.08 4.57
CA VAL A 75 -8.92 -6.52 5.20
C VAL A 75 -8.03 -5.87 4.15
N VAL A 76 -7.72 -6.57 3.06
CA VAL A 76 -6.85 -6.03 2.00
C VAL A 76 -7.47 -4.82 1.33
N VAL A 77 -8.72 -4.92 0.86
CA VAL A 77 -9.38 -3.85 0.12
C VAL A 77 -9.59 -2.60 0.98
N CYS A 78 -9.98 -2.77 2.26
CA CYS A 78 -10.12 -1.63 3.17
C CYS A 78 -8.76 -1.03 3.56
N ALA A 79 -7.73 -1.84 3.74
CA ALA A 79 -6.38 -1.36 4.05
C ALA A 79 -5.81 -0.52 2.89
N GLU A 80 -5.93 -0.98 1.64
CA GLU A 80 -5.50 -0.21 0.48
C GLU A 80 -6.24 1.13 0.36
N LEU A 81 -7.55 1.12 0.57
CA LEU A 81 -8.36 2.35 0.58
C LEU A 81 -7.89 3.30 1.68
N ALA A 82 -7.69 2.80 2.90
CA ALA A 82 -7.26 3.59 4.04
C ALA A 82 -5.86 4.19 3.81
N VAL A 83 -4.91 3.39 3.30
CA VAL A 83 -3.57 3.87 2.93
C VAL A 83 -3.67 4.95 1.85
N GLY A 84 -4.44 4.71 0.79
CA GLY A 84 -4.60 5.67 -0.30
C GLY A 84 -5.20 7.00 0.17
N LEU A 85 -6.31 6.95 0.90
CA LEU A 85 -6.95 8.17 1.45
C LEU A 85 -6.05 8.89 2.46
N GLY A 86 -5.40 8.13 3.35
CA GLY A 86 -4.47 8.69 4.35
C GLY A 86 -3.31 9.44 3.68
N LEU A 87 -2.70 8.87 2.66
CA LEU A 87 -1.58 9.50 1.94
C LEU A 87 -2.03 10.71 1.12
N VAL A 88 -3.16 10.65 0.43
CA VAL A 88 -3.67 11.80 -0.35
C VAL A 88 -4.04 12.96 0.56
N ALA A 89 -4.81 12.71 1.61
CA ALA A 89 -5.21 13.73 2.57
C ALA A 89 -4.05 14.18 3.49
N GLY A 90 -2.99 13.37 3.60
CA GLY A 90 -1.94 13.58 4.59
C GLY A 90 -2.49 13.44 6.02
N LEU A 91 -3.31 12.42 6.25
CA LEU A 91 -3.91 12.11 7.53
C LEU A 91 -3.35 10.80 8.08
N LEU A 92 -2.83 10.84 9.29
CA LEU A 92 -2.14 9.70 9.91
C LEU A 92 -1.04 9.14 8.98
N THR A 93 -0.34 10.04 8.30
CA THR A 93 0.60 9.72 7.23
C THR A 93 1.65 8.68 7.63
N PRO A 94 2.31 8.77 8.81
CA PRO A 94 3.29 7.74 9.21
C PRO A 94 2.67 6.35 9.32
N ILE A 95 1.42 6.26 9.80
CA ILE A 95 0.70 4.99 9.93
C ILE A 95 0.31 4.47 8.54
N ALA A 96 -0.18 5.34 7.65
CA ALA A 96 -0.50 4.98 6.28
C ALA A 96 0.74 4.49 5.51
N LEU A 97 1.89 5.17 5.67
CA LEU A 97 3.17 4.75 5.08
C LEU A 97 3.60 3.37 5.59
N ALA A 98 3.56 3.16 6.92
CA ALA A 98 3.90 1.87 7.51
C ALA A 98 2.96 0.75 7.02
N GLY A 99 1.66 1.00 6.98
CA GLY A 99 0.66 0.07 6.44
C GLY A 99 0.91 -0.26 4.97
N GLY A 100 1.22 0.75 4.15
CA GLY A 100 1.58 0.59 2.74
C GLY A 100 2.87 -0.24 2.56
N ILE A 101 3.88 -0.02 3.39
CA ILE A 101 5.12 -0.83 3.39
C ILE A 101 4.79 -2.30 3.69
N VAL A 102 3.98 -2.57 4.71
CA VAL A 102 3.59 -3.95 5.08
C VAL A 102 2.84 -4.62 3.93
N LEU A 103 1.85 -3.96 3.32
CA LEU A 103 1.13 -4.49 2.17
C LEU A 103 2.05 -4.78 0.98
N ASN A 104 2.93 -3.83 0.64
CA ASN A 104 3.86 -4.02 -0.47
C ASN A 104 4.89 -5.13 -0.19
N LEU A 105 5.33 -5.31 1.06
CA LEU A 105 6.20 -6.45 1.44
C LEU A 105 5.48 -7.78 1.26
N LEU A 106 4.21 -7.88 1.64
CA LEU A 106 3.41 -9.07 1.43
C LEU A 106 3.24 -9.38 -0.07
N TYR A 107 2.97 -8.35 -0.89
CA TYR A 107 2.86 -8.51 -2.35
C TYR A 107 4.21 -8.87 -2.98
N LEU A 108 5.30 -8.21 -2.57
CA LEU A 108 6.65 -8.51 -3.04
C LEU A 108 7.04 -9.98 -2.79
N VAL A 109 6.73 -10.49 -1.59
CA VAL A 109 6.98 -11.89 -1.24
C VAL A 109 6.09 -12.82 -2.06
N LEU A 110 4.79 -12.55 -2.15
CA LEU A 110 3.84 -13.39 -2.86
C LEU A 110 4.15 -13.48 -4.37
N MET A 111 4.51 -12.34 -4.98
CA MET A 111 4.72 -12.19 -6.43
C MET A 111 6.19 -12.30 -6.83
N ILE A 112 6.98 -13.09 -6.10
CA ILE A 112 8.44 -13.20 -6.30
C ILE A 112 8.86 -13.66 -7.71
N HIS A 113 7.95 -14.22 -8.49
CA HIS A 113 8.20 -14.69 -9.85
C HIS A 113 7.76 -13.70 -10.93
N ASP A 114 7.09 -12.62 -10.55
CA ASP A 114 6.67 -11.54 -11.45
C ASP A 114 7.55 -10.31 -11.24
N TRP A 115 8.48 -10.10 -12.18
CA TRP A 115 9.45 -9.02 -12.03
C TRP A 115 8.81 -7.61 -12.10
N ALA A 116 7.71 -7.45 -12.85
CA ALA A 116 7.01 -6.17 -12.94
C ALA A 116 6.35 -5.83 -11.60
N GLU A 117 5.65 -6.79 -10.99
CA GLU A 117 5.08 -6.65 -9.65
C GLU A 117 6.17 -6.44 -8.58
N GLN A 118 7.30 -7.16 -8.68
CA GLN A 118 8.43 -6.93 -7.77
C GLN A 118 8.99 -5.52 -7.88
N GLY A 119 9.24 -5.03 -9.09
CA GLY A 119 9.76 -3.69 -9.33
C GLY A 119 8.82 -2.62 -8.77
N GLN A 120 7.53 -2.73 -9.06
CA GLN A 120 6.50 -1.83 -8.56
C GLN A 120 6.47 -1.80 -7.01
N ASN A 121 6.35 -2.96 -6.38
CA ASN A 121 6.25 -3.04 -4.92
C ASN A 121 7.54 -2.55 -4.24
N ALA A 122 8.72 -2.87 -4.80
CA ALA A 122 10.00 -2.39 -4.28
C ALA A 122 10.12 -0.86 -4.36
N MET A 123 9.72 -0.25 -5.49
CA MET A 123 9.73 1.21 -5.64
C MET A 123 8.73 1.90 -4.70
N MET A 124 7.55 1.32 -4.49
CA MET A 124 6.58 1.84 -3.52
C MET A 124 7.09 1.76 -2.08
N ILE A 125 7.77 0.67 -1.72
CA ILE A 125 8.45 0.56 -0.41
C ILE A 125 9.51 1.63 -0.28
N LEU A 126 10.40 1.79 -1.27
CA LEU A 126 11.46 2.80 -1.25
C LEU A 126 10.88 4.21 -1.08
N ALA A 127 9.87 4.57 -1.87
CA ALA A 127 9.21 5.87 -1.77
C ALA A 127 8.56 6.07 -0.39
N SER A 128 7.92 5.04 0.16
CA SER A 128 7.31 5.10 1.50
C SER A 128 8.37 5.28 2.59
N VAL A 129 9.50 4.59 2.49
CA VAL A 129 10.63 4.72 3.44
C VAL A 129 11.24 6.13 3.37
N VAL A 130 11.47 6.65 2.15
CA VAL A 130 11.96 8.03 1.96
C VAL A 130 10.99 9.03 2.59
N LEU A 131 9.70 8.92 2.32
CA LEU A 131 8.68 9.81 2.90
C LEU A 131 8.62 9.70 4.43
N LEU A 132 8.79 8.51 4.99
CA LEU A 132 8.75 8.28 6.43
C LEU A 132 9.93 8.96 7.12
N PHE A 133 11.16 8.79 6.60
CA PHE A 133 12.36 9.40 7.20
C PHE A 133 12.54 10.88 6.85
N ALA A 134 12.04 11.34 5.72
CA ALA A 134 12.05 12.75 5.32
C ALA A 134 10.85 13.55 5.87
N MET A 135 10.02 12.95 6.74
CA MET A 135 8.85 13.59 7.36
C MET A 135 7.90 14.21 6.33
N GLY A 136 7.58 13.44 5.28
CA GLY A 136 6.77 13.90 4.14
C GLY A 136 5.31 14.31 4.47
N TRP A 137 4.94 14.31 5.75
CA TRP A 137 3.64 14.78 6.27
C TRP A 137 3.65 16.22 6.75
N GLN A 138 4.79 16.91 6.80
CA GLN A 138 4.90 18.28 7.30
C GLN A 138 4.37 19.34 6.34
N THR A 139 4.13 19.00 5.08
CA THR A 139 3.68 19.94 4.05
C THR A 139 2.43 19.42 3.35
N TRP A 140 1.48 20.31 3.11
CA TRP A 140 0.21 20.04 2.43
C TRP A 140 -0.54 18.82 2.99
N SER A 141 -0.68 18.75 4.31
CA SER A 141 -1.29 17.60 4.99
C SER A 141 -2.20 18.03 6.13
N LEU A 142 -3.18 17.18 6.44
CA LEU A 142 -4.01 17.35 7.63
C LEU A 142 -3.20 17.11 8.92
N ASP A 143 -2.17 16.26 8.86
CA ASP A 143 -1.26 16.03 9.97
C ASP A 143 -0.55 17.32 10.39
N SER A 144 -0.05 18.10 9.43
CA SER A 144 0.59 19.39 9.70
C SER A 144 -0.40 20.47 10.18
N LEU A 145 -1.62 20.46 9.63
CA LEU A 145 -2.68 21.39 10.03
C LEU A 145 -3.15 21.18 11.48
N TRP A 146 -3.19 19.93 11.92
CA TRP A 146 -3.65 19.57 13.26
C TRP A 146 -2.51 19.34 14.26
N GLY A 147 -1.27 19.54 13.84
CA GLY A 147 -0.09 19.34 14.68
C GLY A 147 0.13 17.88 15.09
N LEU A 148 -0.29 16.93 14.26
CA LEU A 148 -0.05 15.52 14.49
C LEU A 148 1.38 15.16 14.09
N PHE A 149 2.06 14.38 14.92
CA PHE A 149 3.43 13.90 14.66
C PHE A 149 4.48 15.01 14.46
N LEU A 150 4.36 16.12 15.20
CA LEU A 150 5.35 17.21 15.24
C LEU A 150 6.59 16.82 16.05
#